data_914b0b1b1a3c30c2b5875f6bf50f1726
#
_entry.id   914b0b1b1a3c30c2b5875f6bf50f1726
#
_cell.length_a   1.000
_cell.length_b   1.000
_cell.length_c   1.000
_cell.angle_alpha   90.00
_cell.angle_beta   90.00
_cell.angle_gamma   90.00
#
_symmetry.space_group_name_H-M   'P 1'
#
loop_
_entity.id
_entity.type
_entity.pdbx_description
1 polymer ?
#
loop_
_entity_poly.entity_id
_entity_poly.type
_entity_poly.pdbx_seq_one_letter_code
_entity_poly.pdbx_strand_id
1 'polypeptide(L)'
;EQTENTQTSVIIAMPPTSEPEAGFDPAYGWGAGEHMHEPLIQSTLTVTEADLSIGYDLATDVETSEDGMTWTVTIHDDAKFTDGETLTAEDVAFTYNTLKETSSVNDFSMLKQAEAIDDVTVVFEMERPFAIWSYTMAVTGIVPEHAYGTDYGTHPIGSGRYILKQWDKGQQVILEANPDYYGGAPKMRQVTILFMEEDAAFAAVRAGQVDVAYTA
;
A
#
# COMPACT_ATOMS: atom_id res chain seq x y z
N GLU A 1 -2.73 36.15 -6.92
CA GLU A 1 -2.08 35.49 -5.78
C GLU A 1 -2.93 34.25 -5.43
N GLN A 2 -2.49 33.08 -5.85
CA GLN A 2 -3.05 31.83 -5.34
C GLN A 2 -2.52 31.69 -3.91
N THR A 3 -3.41 31.78 -2.93
CA THR A 3 -3.11 31.38 -1.55
C THR A 3 -2.74 29.91 -1.60
N GLU A 4 -1.47 29.58 -1.40
CA GLU A 4 -1.04 28.21 -1.15
C GLU A 4 -1.87 27.66 0.02
N ASN A 5 -2.61 26.61 -0.24
CA ASN A 5 -3.34 25.90 0.80
C ASN A 5 -2.29 25.25 1.72
N THR A 6 -2.07 25.83 2.89
CA THR A 6 -1.11 25.34 3.90
C THR A 6 -1.67 24.25 4.79
N GLN A 7 -2.81 23.64 4.41
CA GLN A 7 -3.40 22.52 5.15
C GLN A 7 -2.45 21.33 5.10
N THR A 8 -2.02 20.87 6.28
CA THR A 8 -1.09 19.74 6.43
C THR A 8 -1.75 18.51 7.05
N SER A 9 -3.04 18.58 7.35
CA SER A 9 -3.84 17.45 7.87
C SER A 9 -5.19 17.38 7.17
N VAL A 10 -5.70 16.17 7.03
CA VAL A 10 -7.02 15.89 6.46
C VAL A 10 -7.78 14.91 7.35
N ILE A 11 -9.08 15.15 7.51
CA ILE A 11 -10.02 14.27 8.21
C ILE A 11 -11.00 13.73 7.18
N ILE A 12 -11.04 12.40 7.05
CA ILE A 12 -11.86 11.68 6.09
C ILE A 12 -12.88 10.83 6.86
N ALA A 13 -14.15 10.98 6.54
CA ALA A 13 -15.19 10.09 7.04
C ALA A 13 -15.40 8.93 6.07
N MET A 14 -15.38 7.71 6.59
CA MET A 14 -15.66 6.49 5.84
C MET A 14 -16.74 5.65 6.56
N PRO A 15 -17.50 4.82 5.83
CA PRO A 15 -18.44 3.90 6.45
C PRO A 15 -17.75 2.97 7.46
N PRO A 16 -18.44 2.51 8.51
CA PRO A 16 -17.87 1.54 9.46
C PRO A 16 -17.38 0.25 8.80
N THR A 17 -17.98 -0.15 7.69
CA THR A 17 -17.57 -1.31 6.89
C THR A 17 -16.21 -1.14 6.20
N SER A 18 -15.67 0.07 6.16
CA SER A 18 -14.32 0.35 5.63
C SER A 18 -13.23 0.13 6.66
N GLU A 19 -13.57 -0.14 7.93
CA GLU A 19 -12.58 -0.49 8.93
C GLU A 19 -11.93 -1.84 8.60
N PRO A 20 -10.58 -1.96 8.64
CA PRO A 20 -9.91 -3.21 8.36
C PRO A 20 -10.13 -4.24 9.48
N GLU A 21 -10.88 -5.31 9.20
CA GLU A 21 -11.18 -6.34 10.20
C GLU A 21 -9.92 -7.07 10.67
N ALA A 22 -9.03 -7.41 9.73
CA ALA A 22 -7.78 -8.11 9.98
C ALA A 22 -6.57 -7.18 10.17
N GLY A 23 -6.81 -5.86 10.21
CA GLY A 23 -5.74 -4.86 10.27
C GLY A 23 -5.13 -4.54 8.92
N PHE A 24 -3.89 -4.04 8.95
CA PHE A 24 -3.20 -3.48 7.78
C PHE A 24 -2.25 -4.48 7.11
N ASP A 25 -2.59 -5.77 7.15
CA ASP A 25 -1.82 -6.81 6.47
C ASP A 25 -2.28 -6.92 5.00
N PRO A 26 -1.36 -6.76 4.02
CA PRO A 26 -1.70 -6.88 2.60
C PRO A 26 -2.30 -8.23 2.19
N ALA A 27 -2.09 -9.28 2.97
CA ALA A 27 -2.68 -10.60 2.71
C ALA A 27 -4.21 -10.63 2.85
N TYR A 28 -4.75 -9.73 3.68
CA TYR A 28 -6.17 -9.70 4.00
C TYR A 28 -6.88 -8.44 3.51
N GLY A 29 -6.14 -7.47 3.01
CA GLY A 29 -6.63 -6.19 2.49
C GLY A 29 -7.10 -5.24 3.58
N TRP A 30 -7.40 -4.02 3.18
CA TRP A 30 -8.00 -3.01 4.03
C TRP A 30 -9.50 -2.92 3.76
N GLY A 31 -10.29 -3.15 4.80
CA GLY A 31 -11.74 -2.97 4.79
C GLY A 31 -12.52 -4.11 4.14
N ALA A 32 -13.83 -4.09 4.36
CA ALA A 32 -14.75 -4.96 3.66
C ALA A 32 -14.98 -4.38 2.27
N GLY A 33 -14.68 -5.11 1.23
CA GLY A 33 -15.16 -4.66 -0.03
C GLY A 33 -14.40 -4.99 -1.27
N GLU A 34 -15.10 -4.72 -2.33
CA GLU A 34 -14.77 -5.03 -3.70
C GLU A 34 -13.67 -4.11 -4.28
N HIS A 35 -13.06 -3.24 -3.46
CA HIS A 35 -12.09 -2.27 -3.93
C HIS A 35 -10.68 -2.63 -3.49
N MET A 36 -9.83 -2.92 -4.46
CA MET A 36 -8.39 -2.96 -4.23
C MET A 36 -7.88 -1.52 -4.11
N HIS A 37 -7.31 -1.21 -2.97
CA HIS A 37 -6.73 0.11 -2.71
C HIS A 37 -5.21 0.04 -2.71
N GLU A 38 -4.60 1.09 -3.22
CA GLU A 38 -3.17 1.31 -3.04
C GLU A 38 -2.89 1.46 -1.53
N PRO A 39 -2.00 0.63 -0.95
CA PRO A 39 -1.66 0.75 0.46
C PRO A 39 -0.88 2.04 0.73
N LEU A 40 -1.15 2.67 1.87
CA LEU A 40 -0.46 3.88 2.30
C LEU A 40 0.71 3.59 3.24
N ILE A 41 0.65 2.48 3.98
CA ILE A 41 1.67 2.09 4.97
C ILE A 41 2.80 1.32 4.29
N GLN A 42 2.47 0.41 3.40
CA GLN A 42 3.45 -0.33 2.60
C GLN A 42 3.72 0.40 1.28
N SER A 43 4.92 0.21 0.74
CA SER A 43 5.22 0.55 -0.65
C SER A 43 4.69 -0.50 -1.59
N THR A 44 4.38 -0.09 -2.81
CA THR A 44 4.11 -0.99 -3.94
C THR A 44 5.23 -0.87 -4.97
N LEU A 45 5.41 -1.86 -5.82
CA LEU A 45 6.43 -1.78 -6.88
C LEU A 45 6.05 -0.74 -7.94
N THR A 46 4.79 -0.75 -8.35
CA THR A 46 4.23 0.15 -9.36
C THR A 46 3.06 0.94 -8.76
N VAL A 47 2.58 1.92 -9.47
CA VAL A 47 1.36 2.69 -9.13
C VAL A 47 0.47 2.82 -10.36
N THR A 48 -0.82 2.96 -10.13
CA THR A 48 -1.77 3.30 -11.19
C THR A 48 -1.98 4.81 -11.19
N GLU A 49 -1.59 5.45 -12.28
CA GLU A 49 -1.74 6.89 -12.45
C GLU A 49 -3.19 7.29 -12.73
N ALA A 50 -3.51 8.58 -12.62
CA ALA A 50 -4.86 9.08 -12.82
C ALA A 50 -5.44 8.83 -14.23
N ASP A 51 -4.59 8.66 -15.22
CA ASP A 51 -4.95 8.30 -16.59
C ASP A 51 -4.99 6.77 -16.84
N LEU A 52 -4.86 5.98 -15.75
CA LEU A 52 -4.79 4.52 -15.75
C LEU A 52 -3.51 3.93 -16.35
N SER A 53 -2.52 4.73 -16.66
CA SER A 53 -1.17 4.23 -16.97
C SER A 53 -0.48 3.69 -15.72
N ILE A 54 0.54 2.87 -15.93
CA ILE A 54 1.37 2.35 -14.85
C ILE A 54 2.61 3.21 -14.70
N GLY A 55 2.78 3.77 -13.52
CA GLY A 55 4.00 4.42 -13.06
C GLY A 55 4.80 3.52 -12.12
N TYR A 56 5.94 4.03 -11.65
CA TYR A 56 6.81 3.34 -10.69
C TYR A 56 6.72 4.00 -9.31
N ASP A 57 6.79 3.18 -8.26
CA ASP A 57 6.92 3.62 -6.88
C ASP A 57 8.23 3.06 -6.28
N LEU A 58 8.21 1.86 -5.71
CA LEU A 58 9.45 1.22 -5.24
C LEU A 58 10.32 0.76 -6.42
N ALA A 59 9.71 0.33 -7.53
CA ALA A 59 10.44 -0.01 -8.72
C ALA A 59 11.08 1.23 -9.37
N THR A 60 12.29 1.05 -9.90
CA THR A 60 12.98 2.02 -10.75
C THR A 60 13.01 1.59 -12.21
N ASP A 61 12.84 0.29 -12.45
CA ASP A 61 12.73 -0.29 -13.78
C ASP A 61 11.95 -1.60 -13.75
N VAL A 62 11.24 -1.88 -14.84
CA VAL A 62 10.47 -3.13 -15.04
C VAL A 62 10.67 -3.61 -16.46
N GLU A 63 11.25 -4.78 -16.62
CA GLU A 63 11.44 -5.46 -17.91
C GLU A 63 10.60 -6.74 -17.98
N THR A 64 10.04 -7.01 -19.15
CA THR A 64 9.28 -8.25 -19.41
C THR A 64 9.94 -9.01 -20.55
N SER A 65 10.11 -10.32 -20.40
CA SER A 65 10.61 -11.18 -21.46
C SER A 65 9.66 -11.20 -22.67
N GLU A 66 10.18 -11.50 -23.86
CA GLU A 66 9.40 -11.53 -25.11
C GLU A 66 8.22 -12.50 -25.04
N ASP A 67 8.35 -13.61 -24.29
CA ASP A 67 7.30 -14.61 -24.10
C ASP A 67 6.31 -14.24 -22.97
N GLY A 68 6.56 -13.14 -22.25
CA GLY A 68 5.73 -12.68 -21.14
C GLY A 68 5.76 -13.56 -19.89
N MET A 69 6.73 -14.49 -19.81
CA MET A 69 6.84 -15.46 -18.72
C MET A 69 7.70 -14.98 -17.56
N THR A 70 8.52 -13.95 -17.79
CA THR A 70 9.46 -13.44 -16.79
C THR A 70 9.37 -11.92 -16.71
N TRP A 71 9.26 -11.42 -15.48
CA TRP A 71 9.31 -9.99 -15.18
C TRP A 71 10.51 -9.73 -14.28
N THR A 72 11.40 -8.85 -14.72
CA THR A 72 12.55 -8.42 -13.94
C THR A 72 12.32 -7.00 -13.43
N VAL A 73 12.36 -6.81 -12.13
CA VAL A 73 12.09 -5.52 -11.47
C VAL A 73 13.31 -5.09 -10.69
N THR A 74 13.77 -3.88 -10.97
CA THR A 74 14.81 -3.22 -10.19
C THR A 74 14.15 -2.24 -9.23
N ILE A 75 14.57 -2.19 -7.98
CA ILE A 75 14.00 -1.33 -6.93
C ILE A 75 15.00 -0.25 -6.48
N HIS A 76 14.50 0.75 -5.77
CA HIS A 76 15.33 1.73 -5.06
C HIS A 76 16.31 1.05 -4.09
N ASP A 77 17.55 1.50 -4.05
CA ASP A 77 18.60 0.99 -3.15
C ASP A 77 18.65 1.73 -1.80
N ASP A 78 17.90 2.80 -1.65
CA ASP A 78 17.83 3.66 -0.46
C ASP A 78 16.52 3.53 0.32
N ALA A 79 15.61 2.64 -0.11
CA ALA A 79 14.35 2.41 0.58
C ALA A 79 14.56 1.76 1.94
N LYS A 80 13.85 2.25 2.96
CA LYS A 80 13.89 1.74 4.33
C LYS A 80 12.48 1.49 4.87
N PHE A 81 12.39 0.47 5.69
CA PHE A 81 11.25 0.30 6.58
C PHE A 81 11.27 1.32 7.72
N THR A 82 10.13 1.54 8.34
CA THR A 82 9.97 2.53 9.42
C THR A 82 10.69 2.14 10.72
N ASP A 83 11.19 0.92 10.84
CA ASP A 83 12.07 0.47 11.92
C ASP A 83 13.56 0.73 11.64
N GLY A 84 13.88 1.25 10.45
CA GLY A 84 15.24 1.63 10.02
C GLY A 84 15.99 0.55 9.23
N GLU A 85 15.45 -0.66 9.13
CA GLU A 85 16.04 -1.72 8.29
C GLU A 85 15.90 -1.38 6.80
N THR A 86 16.91 -1.72 6.01
CA THR A 86 16.91 -1.51 4.56
C THR A 86 15.94 -2.50 3.91
N LEU A 87 15.07 -1.99 3.02
CA LEU A 87 14.23 -2.82 2.18
C LEU A 87 15.06 -3.33 1.00
N THR A 88 15.05 -4.64 0.78
CA THR A 88 15.79 -5.30 -0.31
C THR A 88 14.87 -6.11 -1.20
N ALA A 89 15.40 -6.60 -2.31
CA ALA A 89 14.69 -7.50 -3.21
C ALA A 89 14.28 -8.82 -2.53
N GLU A 90 14.94 -9.22 -1.43
CA GLU A 90 14.54 -10.39 -0.63
C GLU A 90 13.18 -10.15 0.04
N ASP A 91 12.92 -8.95 0.58
CA ASP A 91 11.62 -8.59 1.15
C ASP A 91 10.51 -8.61 0.08
N VAL A 92 10.83 -8.16 -1.14
CA VAL A 92 9.92 -8.23 -2.27
C VAL A 92 9.59 -9.68 -2.62
N ALA A 93 10.60 -10.52 -2.82
CA ALA A 93 10.41 -11.93 -3.13
C ALA A 93 9.65 -12.67 -2.01
N PHE A 94 10.01 -12.44 -0.76
CA PHE A 94 9.31 -12.95 0.43
C PHE A 94 7.83 -12.57 0.40
N THR A 95 7.52 -11.30 0.16
CA THR A 95 6.16 -10.78 0.12
C THR A 95 5.32 -11.56 -0.89
N TYR A 96 5.74 -11.61 -2.15
CA TYR A 96 4.96 -12.24 -3.21
C TYR A 96 4.81 -13.75 -3.04
N ASN A 97 5.86 -14.45 -2.60
CA ASN A 97 5.78 -15.88 -2.33
C ASN A 97 4.86 -16.18 -1.13
N THR A 98 4.88 -15.33 -0.10
CA THR A 98 3.97 -15.47 1.05
C THR A 98 2.53 -15.16 0.67
N LEU A 99 2.28 -14.06 -0.05
CA LEU A 99 0.93 -13.68 -0.46
C LEU A 99 0.32 -14.65 -1.46
N LYS A 100 1.12 -15.29 -2.31
CA LYS A 100 0.66 -16.38 -3.18
C LYS A 100 -0.05 -17.49 -2.40
N GLU A 101 0.44 -17.82 -1.21
CA GLU A 101 -0.10 -18.89 -0.37
C GLU A 101 -1.19 -18.40 0.61
N THR A 102 -1.18 -17.12 0.97
CA THR A 102 -2.00 -16.62 2.09
C THR A 102 -3.04 -15.57 1.71
N SER A 103 -2.88 -14.90 0.56
CA SER A 103 -3.76 -13.78 0.19
C SER A 103 -5.21 -14.26 -0.02
N SER A 104 -6.14 -13.54 0.62
CA SER A 104 -7.58 -13.69 0.41
C SER A 104 -8.17 -12.60 -0.50
N VAL A 105 -7.38 -11.60 -0.88
CA VAL A 105 -7.86 -10.41 -1.63
C VAL A 105 -7.33 -10.32 -3.04
N ASN A 106 -6.12 -10.82 -3.30
CA ASN A 106 -5.50 -10.79 -4.61
C ASN A 106 -5.26 -12.20 -5.13
N ASP A 107 -5.48 -12.42 -6.41
CA ASP A 107 -5.17 -13.68 -7.09
C ASP A 107 -3.72 -13.67 -7.57
N PHE A 108 -2.90 -14.53 -6.98
CA PHE A 108 -1.51 -14.75 -7.37
C PHE A 108 -1.31 -16.08 -8.12
N SER A 109 -2.36 -16.73 -8.59
CA SER A 109 -2.28 -18.03 -9.29
C SER A 109 -1.44 -17.99 -10.57
N MET A 110 -1.22 -16.77 -11.12
CA MET A 110 -0.34 -16.57 -12.28
C MET A 110 1.13 -16.60 -11.93
N LEU A 111 1.48 -16.35 -10.66
CA LEU A 111 2.86 -16.32 -10.20
C LEU A 111 3.33 -17.73 -9.91
N LYS A 112 4.42 -18.16 -10.57
CA LYS A 112 5.09 -19.40 -10.21
C LYS A 112 5.96 -19.20 -8.98
N GLN A 113 6.86 -18.22 -9.04
CA GLN A 113 7.72 -17.81 -7.92
C GLN A 113 8.29 -16.41 -8.13
N ALA A 114 8.74 -15.78 -7.04
CA ALA A 114 9.57 -14.60 -7.03
C ALA A 114 10.93 -14.94 -6.43
N GLU A 115 12.02 -14.43 -7.02
CA GLU A 115 13.38 -14.68 -6.58
C GLU A 115 14.19 -13.38 -6.60
N ALA A 116 14.86 -13.06 -5.49
CA ALA A 116 15.83 -11.99 -5.44
C ALA A 116 17.16 -12.50 -6.01
N ILE A 117 17.69 -11.83 -7.03
CA ILE A 117 18.99 -12.19 -7.62
C ILE A 117 20.15 -11.35 -7.11
N ASP A 118 19.83 -10.21 -6.52
CA ASP A 118 20.71 -9.34 -5.75
C ASP A 118 19.85 -8.42 -4.84
N ASP A 119 20.48 -7.49 -4.11
CA ASP A 119 19.78 -6.65 -3.13
C ASP A 119 18.68 -5.75 -3.73
N VAL A 120 18.74 -5.48 -5.05
CA VAL A 120 17.85 -4.53 -5.72
C VAL A 120 17.09 -5.13 -6.90
N THR A 121 17.32 -6.39 -7.24
CA THR A 121 16.71 -7.02 -8.43
C THR A 121 15.90 -8.24 -8.02
N VAL A 122 14.62 -8.24 -8.35
CA VAL A 122 13.72 -9.37 -8.18
C VAL A 122 13.21 -9.86 -9.54
N VAL A 123 13.13 -11.18 -9.70
CA VAL A 123 12.60 -11.84 -10.87
C VAL A 123 11.33 -12.58 -10.52
N PHE A 124 10.25 -12.28 -11.24
CA PHE A 124 8.98 -13.00 -11.16
C PHE A 124 8.89 -13.98 -12.33
N GLU A 125 8.79 -15.27 -12.04
CA GLU A 125 8.43 -16.29 -13.01
C GLU A 125 6.93 -16.52 -12.99
N MET A 126 6.31 -16.50 -14.17
CA MET A 126 4.88 -16.68 -14.34
C MET A 126 4.54 -18.10 -14.78
N GLU A 127 3.40 -18.63 -14.35
CA GLU A 127 2.85 -19.93 -14.82
C GLU A 127 2.39 -19.85 -16.30
N ARG A 128 2.03 -18.66 -16.72
CA ARG A 128 1.60 -18.31 -18.08
C ARG A 128 1.80 -16.83 -18.33
N PRO A 129 1.90 -16.37 -19.58
CA PRO A 129 2.00 -14.94 -19.87
C PRO A 129 0.85 -14.16 -19.22
N PHE A 130 1.18 -13.10 -18.49
CA PHE A 130 0.19 -12.30 -17.76
C PHE A 130 0.49 -10.81 -17.89
N ALA A 131 -0.04 -10.19 -18.94
CA ALA A 131 0.28 -8.82 -19.33
C ALA A 131 -0.14 -7.73 -18.31
N ILE A 132 -1.08 -8.05 -17.43
CA ILE A 132 -1.56 -7.11 -16.40
C ILE A 132 -0.87 -7.28 -15.04
N TRP A 133 0.27 -7.99 -14.98
CA TRP A 133 1.03 -8.17 -13.75
C TRP A 133 1.43 -6.84 -13.09
N SER A 134 1.69 -5.81 -13.89
CA SER A 134 1.99 -4.47 -13.39
C SER A 134 0.88 -3.84 -12.55
N TYR A 135 -0.38 -4.17 -12.83
CA TYR A 135 -1.52 -3.72 -12.01
C TYR A 135 -1.62 -4.51 -10.70
N THR A 136 -1.26 -5.80 -10.70
CA THR A 136 -1.15 -6.58 -9.47
C THR A 136 -0.04 -6.01 -8.58
N MET A 137 1.09 -5.61 -9.17
CA MET A 137 2.17 -4.95 -8.44
C MET A 137 1.76 -3.60 -7.84
N ALA A 138 0.82 -2.88 -8.46
CA ALA A 138 0.35 -1.56 -7.98
C ALA A 138 -0.54 -1.64 -6.72
N VAL A 139 -1.07 -2.81 -6.39
CA VAL A 139 -1.95 -3.01 -5.23
C VAL A 139 -1.35 -3.96 -4.19
N THR A 140 -0.14 -4.43 -4.41
CA THR A 140 0.54 -5.38 -3.50
C THR A 140 1.54 -4.64 -2.63
N GLY A 141 1.21 -4.48 -1.36
CA GLY A 141 2.10 -3.86 -0.38
C GLY A 141 3.26 -4.77 0.02
N ILE A 142 4.49 -4.23 0.02
CA ILE A 142 5.69 -4.96 0.42
C ILE A 142 5.81 -4.98 1.94
N VAL A 143 6.03 -6.16 2.49
CA VAL A 143 6.18 -6.38 3.93
C VAL A 143 7.62 -6.79 4.27
N PRO A 144 8.13 -6.44 5.47
CA PRO A 144 9.47 -6.83 5.90
C PRO A 144 9.50 -8.31 6.31
N GLU A 145 10.38 -9.12 5.72
CA GLU A 145 10.54 -10.53 6.12
C GLU A 145 10.87 -10.66 7.60
N HIS A 146 11.77 -9.83 8.12
CA HIS A 146 12.23 -9.89 9.51
C HIS A 146 11.15 -9.56 10.56
N ALA A 147 10.07 -8.88 10.17
CA ALA A 147 9.04 -8.41 11.10
C ALA A 147 7.61 -8.83 10.69
N TYR A 148 7.47 -9.69 9.68
CA TYR A 148 6.18 -10.21 9.27
C TYR A 148 5.77 -11.40 10.13
N GLY A 149 4.68 -11.26 10.88
CA GLY A 149 4.17 -12.26 11.81
C GLY A 149 2.67 -12.11 12.06
N THR A 150 2.14 -12.88 13.00
CA THR A 150 0.70 -12.99 13.29
C THR A 150 0.06 -11.70 13.80
N ASP A 151 0.84 -10.77 14.30
CA ASP A 151 0.41 -9.46 14.80
C ASP A 151 0.71 -8.31 13.83
N TYR A 152 1.24 -8.63 12.64
CA TYR A 152 1.60 -7.63 11.64
C TYR A 152 0.44 -6.69 11.30
N GLY A 153 -0.78 -7.20 11.15
CA GLY A 153 -1.94 -6.39 10.81
C GLY A 153 -2.26 -5.29 11.83
N THR A 154 -1.92 -5.47 13.11
CA THR A 154 -2.14 -4.48 14.17
C THR A 154 -0.91 -3.63 14.46
N HIS A 155 0.27 -4.09 14.09
CA HIS A 155 1.55 -3.41 14.26
C HIS A 155 2.34 -3.39 12.94
N PRO A 156 1.77 -2.80 11.88
CA PRO A 156 2.40 -2.84 10.56
C PRO A 156 3.69 -2.04 10.55
N ILE A 157 4.71 -2.62 9.94
CA ILE A 157 5.97 -1.96 9.59
C ILE A 157 6.02 -1.91 8.07
N GLY A 158 6.11 -0.72 7.51
CA GLY A 158 6.12 -0.53 6.07
C GLY A 158 7.21 0.43 5.63
N SER A 159 7.26 0.68 4.34
CA SER A 159 8.17 1.61 3.69
C SER A 159 7.42 2.67 2.87
N GLY A 160 6.10 2.74 3.03
CA GLY A 160 5.22 3.61 2.28
C GLY A 160 5.22 5.06 2.77
N ARG A 161 4.28 5.83 2.22
CA ARG A 161 4.14 7.27 2.47
C ARG A 161 3.72 7.60 3.89
N TYR A 162 3.04 6.67 4.59
CA TYR A 162 2.46 6.89 5.91
C TYR A 162 2.79 5.79 6.89
N ILE A 163 2.74 6.16 8.18
CA ILE A 163 2.96 5.29 9.34
C ILE A 163 1.65 5.22 10.11
N LEU A 164 1.25 4.03 10.56
CA LEU A 164 0.13 3.89 11.48
C LEU A 164 0.52 4.47 12.84
N LYS A 165 -0.11 5.58 13.24
CA LYS A 165 0.12 6.23 14.52
C LYS A 165 -0.82 5.70 15.61
N GLN A 166 -2.08 5.50 15.26
CA GLN A 166 -3.12 5.10 16.20
C GLN A 166 -4.27 4.43 15.46
N TRP A 167 -4.83 3.42 16.07
CA TRP A 167 -6.03 2.76 15.63
C TRP A 167 -6.94 2.50 16.84
N ASP A 168 -8.04 3.23 16.91
CA ASP A 168 -9.10 3.06 17.89
C ASP A 168 -10.24 2.31 17.20
N LYS A 169 -10.33 0.99 17.44
CA LYS A 169 -11.29 0.10 16.75
C LYS A 169 -12.72 0.63 16.87
N GLY A 170 -13.41 0.66 15.74
CA GLY A 170 -14.77 1.18 15.62
C GLY A 170 -14.88 2.70 15.63
N GLN A 171 -13.77 3.43 15.70
CA GLN A 171 -13.77 4.88 15.79
C GLN A 171 -12.91 5.56 14.74
N GLN A 172 -11.59 5.30 14.75
CA GLN A 172 -10.67 6.03 13.89
C GLN A 172 -9.35 5.30 13.62
N VAL A 173 -8.73 5.69 12.52
CA VAL A 173 -7.34 5.41 12.20
C VAL A 173 -6.62 6.75 12.00
N ILE A 174 -5.45 6.91 12.60
CA ILE A 174 -4.60 8.08 12.41
C ILE A 174 -3.31 7.62 11.76
N LEU A 175 -3.01 8.18 10.58
CA LEU A 175 -1.78 7.98 9.83
C LEU A 175 -0.94 9.26 9.92
N GLU A 176 0.36 9.08 10.07
CA GLU A 176 1.35 10.16 10.06
C GLU A 176 2.29 10.00 8.86
N ALA A 177 2.66 11.10 8.21
CA ALA A 177 3.57 11.05 7.08
C ALA A 177 4.91 10.42 7.49
N ASN A 178 5.39 9.49 6.66
CA ASN A 178 6.73 8.91 6.81
C ASN A 178 7.79 9.93 6.35
N PRO A 179 8.60 10.47 7.26
CA PRO A 179 9.60 11.49 6.89
C PRO A 179 10.74 10.92 6.03
N ASP A 180 10.96 9.60 6.11
CA ASP A 180 12.05 8.89 5.44
C ASP A 180 11.58 8.15 4.18
N TYR A 181 10.38 8.47 3.70
CA TYR A 181 9.89 7.89 2.44
C TYR A 181 10.80 8.29 1.27
N TYR A 182 11.30 7.30 0.52
CA TYR A 182 12.27 7.49 -0.58
C TYR A 182 11.75 8.43 -1.69
N GLY A 183 10.43 8.53 -1.90
CA GLY A 183 9.80 9.48 -2.83
C GLY A 183 9.61 10.88 -2.26
N GLY A 184 10.14 11.17 -1.05
CA GLY A 184 9.98 12.42 -0.34
C GLY A 184 8.74 12.46 0.56
N ALA A 185 8.84 13.17 1.68
CA ALA A 185 7.77 13.25 2.68
C ALA A 185 6.47 13.79 2.08
N PRO A 186 5.30 13.14 2.32
CA PRO A 186 4.02 13.62 1.85
C PRO A 186 3.71 15.04 2.35
N LYS A 187 3.08 15.86 1.50
CA LYS A 187 2.64 17.22 1.88
C LYS A 187 1.59 17.18 3.00
N MET A 188 0.68 16.20 2.93
CA MET A 188 -0.30 15.95 3.98
C MET A 188 0.38 15.17 5.10
N ARG A 189 0.66 15.84 6.22
CA ARG A 189 1.44 15.27 7.32
C ARG A 189 0.66 14.30 8.19
N GLN A 190 -0.66 14.48 8.28
CA GLN A 190 -1.55 13.63 9.05
C GLN A 190 -2.84 13.37 8.29
N VAL A 191 -3.25 12.09 8.27
CA VAL A 191 -4.53 11.64 7.74
C VAL A 191 -5.28 10.98 8.88
N THR A 192 -6.47 11.50 9.20
CA THR A 192 -7.38 10.89 10.18
C THR A 192 -8.58 10.32 9.44
N ILE A 193 -8.85 9.05 9.62
CA ILE A 193 -10.01 8.36 9.07
C ILE A 193 -10.97 8.10 10.22
N LEU A 194 -12.17 8.68 10.15
CA LEU A 194 -13.25 8.47 11.12
C LEU A 194 -14.25 7.49 10.53
N PHE A 195 -14.61 6.46 11.28
CA PHE A 195 -15.64 5.51 10.89
C PHE A 195 -17.00 6.00 11.40
N MET A 196 -17.89 6.34 10.49
CA MET A 196 -19.23 6.85 10.84
C MET A 196 -20.25 6.56 9.74
N GLU A 197 -21.51 6.49 10.14
CA GLU A 197 -22.61 6.31 9.21
C GLU A 197 -22.76 7.49 8.24
N GLU A 198 -23.28 7.25 7.06
CA GLU A 198 -23.34 8.22 5.96
C GLU A 198 -24.02 9.52 6.33
N ASP A 199 -25.19 9.47 6.99
CA ASP A 199 -25.92 10.67 7.44
C ASP A 199 -25.07 11.52 8.41
N ALA A 200 -24.33 10.88 9.32
CA ALA A 200 -23.45 11.56 10.24
C ALA A 200 -22.24 12.17 9.50
N ALA A 201 -21.67 11.47 8.52
CA ALA A 201 -20.58 11.95 7.69
C ALA A 201 -20.97 13.19 6.90
N PHE A 202 -22.16 13.22 6.30
CA PHE A 202 -22.70 14.40 5.61
C PHE A 202 -22.88 15.59 6.55
N ALA A 203 -23.43 15.36 7.72
CA ALA A 203 -23.60 16.43 8.71
C ALA A 203 -22.25 16.98 9.16
N ALA A 204 -21.26 16.11 9.39
CA ALA A 204 -19.92 16.50 9.81
C ALA A 204 -19.17 17.32 8.74
N VAL A 205 -19.29 16.96 7.45
CA VAL A 205 -18.72 17.77 6.35
C VAL A 205 -19.37 19.15 6.31
N ARG A 206 -20.70 19.23 6.39
CA ARG A 206 -21.42 20.51 6.39
C ARG A 206 -21.08 21.40 7.58
N ALA A 207 -20.75 20.79 8.71
CA ALA A 207 -20.32 21.49 9.92
C ALA A 207 -18.81 21.86 9.90
N GLY A 208 -18.04 21.44 8.89
CA GLY A 208 -16.60 21.65 8.81
C GLY A 208 -15.79 20.81 9.80
N GLN A 209 -16.36 19.72 10.34
CA GLN A 209 -15.71 18.81 11.27
C GLN A 209 -14.91 17.72 10.55
N VAL A 210 -15.24 17.46 9.29
CA VAL A 210 -14.63 16.49 8.39
C VAL A 210 -14.39 17.19 7.07
N ASP A 211 -13.24 16.95 6.46
CA ASP A 211 -12.85 17.58 5.19
C ASP A 211 -13.47 16.84 3.99
N VAL A 212 -13.52 15.51 4.07
CA VAL A 212 -14.01 14.64 3.01
C VAL A 212 -14.91 13.56 3.60
N ALA A 213 -16.04 13.28 2.97
CA ALA A 213 -16.86 12.10 3.26
C ALA A 213 -16.90 11.18 2.05
N TYR A 214 -16.57 9.91 2.27
CA TYR A 214 -16.77 8.84 1.31
C TYR A 214 -18.20 8.31 1.46
N THR A 215 -18.94 8.26 0.37
CA THR A 215 -20.29 7.70 0.31
C THR A 215 -20.31 6.55 -0.68
N ALA A 216 -20.94 5.46 -0.30
CA ALA A 216 -21.09 4.28 -1.15
C ALA A 216 -22.16 4.48 -2.23
#